data_6d4b7e1187fcea6aeef960f1c5d2c55d
#
_entry.id   6d4b7e1187fcea6aeef960f1c5d2c55d
#
_cell.length_a   1.000
_cell.length_b   1.000
_cell.length_c   1.000
_cell.angle_alpha   90.00
_cell.angle_beta   90.00
_cell.angle_gamma   90.00
#
_symmetry.space_group_name_H-M   'P 1'
#
loop_
_entity.id
_entity.type
_entity.pdbx_description
1 polymer ?
#
loop_
_entity_poly.entity_id
_entity_poly.type
_entity_poly.pdbx_seq_one_letter_code
_entity_poly.pdbx_strand_id
1 'polypeptide(L)'
;MTRTRALYHMVRADFLERVRRYSFLLTLAFSVYLAYAVYAGQIVLQLDKYKGVDNSAWVGSVIGLVASMWLSLVGFYIVKNSIQRDRQTRVGQILATTPISKIFYTFSKALSNFAVLASMVLALAVTALVIHLFHRADPHINLVALFSPILLFGLSAVAVTAALAVLFESLPVLRGGVGNILYFFLWIFLLVFAAIGQEKVTAHREMSPFTDYSGIISVMGQMQNQVHAIDPQYNDGAQFDIGNTNPPTKTFLWTGTVWTPALLLSRALLFAVAAALALLAALFFDRFDPARAGWFSVKKRKAATGGDAVETLPALASLTAFDQSFVNPPPRHRSAAQLAPLSRTGAHLRFFTLVRAEFRLMIRGHDWWWYTVAAGLFIACLASPLDAARSGVIVAAWIWPALIWSRMGTREAQFSTGSLVFSAPWPVPQQLLATYAAGVLVAILTGGGLGLHLLFARDVAGLAGWAGGALFIRAMALALGVTTGTRKFFEALYTAWWYVGPLHHTPQADFMGTTAQSSTPVPYLAAAALLVFIACTWRAVKLANA
;
A
#
# COMPACT_ATOMS: atom_id res chain seq x y z
N MET A 1 -23.61 13.17 27.26
CA MET A 1 -23.44 11.94 26.45
C MET A 1 -22.57 10.97 27.23
N THR A 2 -22.97 9.71 27.35
CA THR A 2 -22.14 8.68 27.98
C THR A 2 -20.92 8.40 27.09
N ARG A 3 -19.76 8.07 27.68
CA ARG A 3 -18.52 7.77 26.94
C ARG A 3 -18.73 6.68 25.87
N THR A 4 -19.57 5.69 26.14
CA THR A 4 -19.93 4.61 25.21
C THR A 4 -20.68 5.12 23.97
N ARG A 5 -21.63 6.04 24.12
CA ARG A 5 -22.32 6.66 22.97
C ARG A 5 -21.37 7.48 22.10
N ALA A 6 -20.46 8.24 22.70
CA ALA A 6 -19.46 9.00 21.97
C ALA A 6 -18.53 8.06 21.18
N LEU A 7 -18.07 6.95 21.78
CA LEU A 7 -17.27 5.93 21.11
C LEU A 7 -18.01 5.34 19.91
N TYR A 8 -19.25 4.91 20.10
CA TYR A 8 -20.07 4.34 19.03
C TYR A 8 -20.22 5.30 17.84
N HIS A 9 -20.55 6.57 18.10
CA HIS A 9 -20.74 7.55 17.02
C HIS A 9 -19.44 7.86 16.29
N MET A 10 -18.29 7.95 16.98
CA MET A 10 -16.99 8.14 16.34
C MET A 10 -16.60 6.95 15.45
N VAL A 11 -16.73 5.73 15.98
CA VAL A 11 -16.44 4.51 15.23
C VAL A 11 -17.35 4.36 14.01
N ARG A 12 -18.66 4.60 14.20
CA ARG A 12 -19.65 4.51 13.12
C ARG A 12 -19.42 5.54 12.02
N ALA A 13 -19.10 6.78 12.38
CA ALA A 13 -18.84 7.84 11.40
C ALA A 13 -17.60 7.49 10.53
N ASP A 14 -16.50 7.11 11.16
CA ASP A 14 -15.29 6.70 10.47
C ASP A 14 -15.50 5.44 9.62
N PHE A 15 -16.26 4.47 10.10
CA PHE A 15 -16.59 3.25 9.38
C PHE A 15 -17.39 3.55 8.11
N LEU A 16 -18.51 4.27 8.23
CA LEU A 16 -19.39 4.58 7.10
C LEU A 16 -18.68 5.38 6.01
N GLU A 17 -17.80 6.29 6.40
CA GLU A 17 -17.03 7.05 5.43
C GLU A 17 -16.05 6.17 4.63
N ARG A 18 -15.43 5.16 5.27
CA ARG A 18 -14.46 4.30 4.59
C ARG A 18 -15.11 3.26 3.70
N VAL A 19 -16.21 2.67 4.13
CA VAL A 19 -16.96 1.68 3.34
C VAL A 19 -17.47 2.28 2.02
N ARG A 20 -17.74 3.58 2.00
CA ARG A 20 -18.17 4.30 0.78
C ARG A 20 -17.04 4.64 -0.19
N ARG A 21 -15.77 4.36 0.15
CA ARG A 21 -14.64 4.66 -0.74
C ARG A 21 -14.46 3.58 -1.80
N TYR A 22 -14.18 4.00 -3.02
CA TYR A 22 -13.84 3.08 -4.12
C TYR A 22 -12.70 2.12 -3.77
N SER A 23 -11.70 2.58 -2.99
CA SER A 23 -10.60 1.74 -2.55
C SER A 23 -11.06 0.57 -1.67
N PHE A 24 -12.04 0.77 -0.80
CA PHE A 24 -12.63 -0.30 0.00
C PHE A 24 -13.36 -1.30 -0.90
N LEU A 25 -14.22 -0.81 -1.80
CA LEU A 25 -15.01 -1.66 -2.71
C LEU A 25 -14.11 -2.48 -3.64
N LEU A 26 -13.05 -1.87 -4.19
CA LEU A 26 -12.08 -2.56 -5.04
C LEU A 26 -11.34 -3.67 -4.27
N THR A 27 -10.91 -3.39 -3.04
CA THR A 27 -10.21 -4.41 -2.22
C THR A 27 -11.17 -5.50 -1.78
N LEU A 28 -12.41 -5.16 -1.45
CA LEU A 28 -13.44 -6.14 -1.15
C LEU A 28 -13.70 -7.05 -2.35
N ALA A 29 -13.88 -6.49 -3.55
CA ALA A 29 -14.07 -7.26 -4.78
C ALA A 29 -12.88 -8.17 -5.07
N PHE A 30 -11.65 -7.67 -4.88
CA PHE A 30 -10.45 -8.49 -5.04
C PHE A 30 -10.33 -9.58 -3.98
N SER A 31 -10.74 -9.31 -2.73
CA SER A 31 -10.78 -10.32 -1.67
C SER A 31 -11.78 -11.44 -2.00
N VAL A 32 -12.96 -11.08 -2.51
CA VAL A 32 -13.95 -12.04 -3.01
C VAL A 32 -13.38 -12.86 -4.17
N TYR A 33 -12.68 -12.21 -5.11
CA TYR A 33 -11.99 -12.91 -6.20
C TYR A 33 -10.92 -13.88 -5.69
N LEU A 34 -10.14 -13.51 -4.66
CA LEU A 34 -9.16 -14.43 -4.07
C LEU A 34 -9.82 -15.68 -3.45
N ALA A 35 -10.95 -15.52 -2.76
CA ALA A 35 -11.69 -16.67 -2.26
C ALA A 35 -12.20 -17.58 -3.40
N TYR A 36 -12.66 -16.99 -4.50
CA TYR A 36 -13.01 -17.73 -5.71
C TYR A 36 -11.78 -18.41 -6.33
N ALA A 37 -10.63 -17.74 -6.43
CA ALA A 37 -9.40 -18.27 -7.00
C ALA A 37 -8.86 -19.49 -6.21
N VAL A 38 -9.02 -19.49 -4.88
CA VAL A 38 -8.72 -20.67 -4.03
C VAL A 38 -9.63 -21.83 -4.43
N TYR A 39 -10.91 -21.56 -4.58
CA TYR A 39 -11.87 -22.61 -4.91
C TYR A 39 -11.70 -23.11 -6.36
N ALA A 40 -11.42 -22.20 -7.30
CA ALA A 40 -11.16 -22.53 -8.71
C ALA A 40 -9.82 -23.26 -8.93
N GLY A 41 -9.05 -23.55 -7.88
CA GLY A 41 -7.76 -24.20 -7.98
C GLY A 41 -6.65 -23.34 -8.61
N GLN A 42 -6.85 -22.02 -8.67
CA GLN A 42 -5.80 -21.08 -9.12
C GLN A 42 -4.81 -20.75 -8.01
N ILE A 43 -5.24 -20.88 -6.76
CA ILE A 43 -4.40 -20.77 -5.56
C ILE A 43 -4.60 -22.05 -4.78
N VAL A 44 -3.59 -22.90 -4.77
CA VAL A 44 -3.65 -24.21 -4.11
C VAL A 44 -2.63 -24.26 -2.99
N LEU A 45 -3.07 -24.63 -1.80
CA LEU A 45 -2.17 -25.02 -0.73
C LEU A 45 -1.74 -26.47 -0.99
N GLN A 46 -0.47 -26.69 -1.20
CA GLN A 46 0.11 -28.02 -1.45
C GLN A 46 1.07 -28.39 -0.33
N LEU A 47 1.01 -29.65 0.04
CA LEU A 47 1.91 -30.30 0.99
C LEU A 47 2.73 -31.32 0.17
N ASP A 48 3.82 -30.88 -0.47
CA ASP A 48 4.58 -31.60 -1.49
C ASP A 48 3.64 -32.10 -2.62
N LYS A 49 3.31 -33.36 -2.68
CA LYS A 49 2.41 -33.97 -3.67
C LYS A 49 0.94 -34.05 -3.23
N TYR A 50 0.65 -33.62 -2.00
CA TYR A 50 -0.66 -33.79 -1.39
C TYR A 50 -1.47 -32.49 -1.43
N LYS A 51 -2.77 -32.61 -1.73
CA LYS A 51 -3.82 -31.58 -1.54
C LYS A 51 -4.92 -32.14 -0.67
N GLY A 52 -5.52 -31.32 0.18
CA GLY A 52 -6.73 -31.71 0.89
C GLY A 52 -7.94 -31.88 -0.04
N VAL A 53 -8.83 -32.81 0.26
CA VAL A 53 -10.13 -32.94 -0.42
C VAL A 53 -10.92 -31.66 -0.18
N ASP A 54 -11.61 -31.14 -1.20
CA ASP A 54 -12.36 -29.87 -1.15
C ASP A 54 -13.65 -30.01 -0.29
N ASN A 55 -13.45 -30.20 1.02
CA ASN A 55 -14.51 -30.21 2.03
C ASN A 55 -14.58 -28.86 2.79
N SER A 56 -15.60 -28.70 3.65
CA SER A 56 -15.79 -27.48 4.44
C SER A 56 -14.56 -27.10 5.29
N ALA A 57 -13.86 -28.11 5.82
CA ALA A 57 -12.68 -27.90 6.66
C ALA A 57 -11.46 -27.41 5.87
N TRP A 58 -11.22 -27.99 4.69
CA TRP A 58 -10.15 -27.57 3.79
C TRP A 58 -10.36 -26.16 3.27
N VAL A 59 -11.53 -25.90 2.69
CA VAL A 59 -11.90 -24.59 2.14
C VAL A 59 -11.82 -23.51 3.21
N GLY A 60 -12.37 -23.78 4.41
CA GLY A 60 -12.32 -22.86 5.53
C GLY A 60 -10.89 -22.55 5.99
N SER A 61 -10.03 -23.57 6.07
CA SER A 61 -8.63 -23.39 6.47
C SER A 61 -7.85 -22.59 5.44
N VAL A 62 -7.92 -22.93 4.15
CA VAL A 62 -7.17 -22.25 3.09
C VAL A 62 -7.64 -20.80 2.92
N ILE A 63 -8.96 -20.57 2.88
CA ILE A 63 -9.49 -19.20 2.79
C ILE A 63 -9.16 -18.42 4.06
N GLY A 64 -9.17 -19.02 5.24
CA GLY A 64 -8.77 -18.39 6.50
C GLY A 64 -7.30 -17.93 6.49
N LEU A 65 -6.39 -18.76 5.98
CA LEU A 65 -4.98 -18.39 5.81
C LEU A 65 -4.79 -17.29 4.79
N VAL A 66 -5.41 -17.43 3.60
CA VAL A 66 -5.36 -16.39 2.57
C VAL A 66 -5.93 -15.06 3.09
N ALA A 67 -7.06 -15.10 3.82
CA ALA A 67 -7.65 -13.92 4.42
C ALA A 67 -6.73 -13.26 5.45
N SER A 68 -6.11 -14.04 6.35
CA SER A 68 -5.20 -13.50 7.36
C SER A 68 -3.95 -12.87 6.74
N MET A 69 -3.38 -13.49 5.72
CA MET A 69 -2.22 -12.96 5.00
C MET A 69 -2.57 -11.72 4.18
N TRP A 70 -3.59 -11.82 3.33
CA TRP A 70 -3.99 -10.76 2.42
C TRP A 70 -4.49 -9.52 3.16
N LEU A 71 -5.43 -9.70 4.09
CA LEU A 71 -6.02 -8.56 4.81
C LEU A 71 -5.08 -7.95 5.84
N SER A 72 -4.10 -8.70 6.36
CA SER A 72 -3.05 -8.08 7.17
C SER A 72 -2.14 -7.20 6.32
N LEU A 73 -1.77 -7.59 5.11
CA LEU A 73 -0.96 -6.76 4.23
C LEU A 73 -1.74 -5.56 3.68
N VAL A 74 -2.76 -5.82 2.87
CA VAL A 74 -3.47 -4.75 2.14
C VAL A 74 -4.37 -3.93 3.05
N GLY A 75 -4.94 -4.56 4.07
CA GLY A 75 -5.78 -3.89 5.06
C GLY A 75 -5.09 -2.73 5.76
N PHE A 76 -3.81 -2.84 6.07
CA PHE A 76 -3.04 -1.73 6.63
C PHE A 76 -3.08 -0.49 5.73
N TYR A 77 -2.85 -0.66 4.43
CA TYR A 77 -2.84 0.46 3.48
C TYR A 77 -4.22 1.10 3.31
N ILE A 78 -5.28 0.33 3.49
CA ILE A 78 -6.67 0.83 3.42
C ILE A 78 -7.01 1.65 4.65
N VAL A 79 -6.71 1.12 5.85
CA VAL A 79 -7.12 1.77 7.10
C VAL A 79 -6.16 2.85 7.59
N LYS A 80 -4.91 2.84 7.16
CA LYS A 80 -3.95 3.91 7.43
C LYS A 80 -4.41 5.25 6.82
N ASN A 81 -4.08 6.38 7.42
CA ASN A 81 -4.46 7.77 7.16
C ASN A 81 -5.76 8.21 7.84
N SER A 82 -6.18 7.52 8.88
CA SER A 82 -7.32 7.91 9.69
C SER A 82 -7.08 9.22 10.46
N ILE A 83 -5.92 9.32 11.11
CA ILE A 83 -5.51 10.50 11.87
C ILE A 83 -5.06 11.62 10.93
N GLN A 84 -4.33 11.27 9.88
CA GLN A 84 -3.87 12.25 8.89
C GLN A 84 -5.03 12.95 8.20
N ARG A 85 -6.12 12.24 7.94
CA ARG A 85 -7.32 12.82 7.38
C ARG A 85 -7.96 13.85 8.30
N ASP A 86 -8.11 13.54 9.60
CA ASP A 86 -8.66 14.49 10.57
C ASP A 86 -7.83 15.78 10.64
N ARG A 87 -6.50 15.68 10.39
CA ARG A 87 -5.63 16.85 10.23
C ARG A 87 -5.93 17.63 8.94
N GLN A 88 -6.08 16.93 7.81
CA GLN A 88 -6.29 17.55 6.50
C GLN A 88 -7.66 18.24 6.41
N THR A 89 -8.70 17.62 6.99
CA THR A 89 -10.06 18.17 7.02
C THR A 89 -10.28 19.20 8.14
N ARG A 90 -9.25 19.49 8.96
CA ARG A 90 -9.30 20.36 10.13
C ARG A 90 -10.24 19.89 11.26
N VAL A 91 -10.85 18.71 11.11
CA VAL A 91 -11.65 18.08 12.19
C VAL A 91 -10.79 17.84 13.42
N GLY A 92 -9.49 17.56 13.23
CA GLY A 92 -8.54 17.45 14.33
C GLY A 92 -8.45 18.69 15.22
N GLN A 93 -8.60 19.90 14.67
CA GLN A 93 -8.61 21.15 15.45
C GLN A 93 -9.84 21.25 16.34
N ILE A 94 -11.01 20.84 15.81
CA ILE A 94 -12.26 20.77 16.59
C ILE A 94 -12.12 19.72 17.70
N LEU A 95 -11.56 18.55 17.39
CA LEU A 95 -11.33 17.50 18.39
C LEU A 95 -10.34 17.91 19.47
N ALA A 96 -9.35 18.75 19.14
CA ALA A 96 -8.38 19.27 20.10
C ALA A 96 -9.02 20.18 21.17
N THR A 97 -10.14 20.86 20.85
CA THR A 97 -10.88 21.70 21.80
C THR A 97 -11.86 20.92 22.68
N THR A 98 -12.13 19.66 22.35
CA THR A 98 -13.04 18.81 23.13
C THR A 98 -12.30 18.11 24.29
N PRO A 99 -13.00 17.73 25.40
CA PRO A 99 -12.39 17.04 26.53
C PRO A 99 -12.09 15.54 26.27
N ILE A 100 -11.88 15.15 25.00
CA ILE A 100 -11.58 13.77 24.61
C ILE A 100 -10.13 13.45 24.96
N SER A 101 -9.89 12.35 25.69
CA SER A 101 -8.53 11.90 26.01
C SER A 101 -7.83 11.31 24.79
N LYS A 102 -6.48 11.32 24.80
CA LYS A 102 -5.67 10.71 23.74
C LYS A 102 -5.96 9.21 23.57
N ILE A 103 -6.08 8.51 24.70
CA ILE A 103 -6.38 7.07 24.73
C ILE A 103 -7.73 6.80 24.08
N PHE A 104 -8.75 7.57 24.45
CA PHE A 104 -10.08 7.40 23.87
C PHE A 104 -10.09 7.62 22.36
N TYR A 105 -9.39 8.64 21.89
CA TYR A 105 -9.27 8.94 20.46
C TYR A 105 -8.53 7.84 19.69
N THR A 106 -7.33 7.44 20.13
CA THR A 106 -6.55 6.40 19.42
C THR A 106 -7.24 5.05 19.46
N PHE A 107 -7.88 4.70 20.58
CA PHE A 107 -8.66 3.48 20.70
C PHE A 107 -9.89 3.49 19.78
N SER A 108 -10.60 4.61 19.67
CA SER A 108 -11.74 4.73 18.75
C SER A 108 -11.30 4.59 17.29
N LYS A 109 -10.11 5.11 16.91
CA LYS A 109 -9.54 4.94 15.57
C LYS A 109 -9.12 3.50 15.31
N ALA A 110 -8.50 2.82 16.28
CA ALA A 110 -8.16 1.41 16.16
C ALA A 110 -9.40 0.52 16.00
N LEU A 111 -10.45 0.79 16.80
CA LEU A 111 -11.71 0.06 16.73
C LEU A 111 -12.44 0.30 15.40
N SER A 112 -12.43 1.53 14.89
CA SER A 112 -12.99 1.83 13.56
C SER A 112 -12.21 1.13 12.44
N ASN A 113 -10.87 1.14 12.50
CA ASN A 113 -10.02 0.40 11.57
C ASN A 113 -10.33 -1.10 11.60
N PHE A 114 -10.44 -1.65 12.81
CA PHE A 114 -10.80 -3.06 13.01
C PHE A 114 -12.18 -3.37 12.42
N ALA A 115 -13.20 -2.55 12.68
CA ALA A 115 -14.55 -2.76 12.15
C ALA A 115 -14.56 -2.80 10.60
N VAL A 116 -13.78 -1.94 9.93
CA VAL A 116 -13.63 -1.94 8.47
C VAL A 116 -13.00 -3.25 7.98
N LEU A 117 -11.92 -3.70 8.60
CA LEU A 117 -11.26 -4.93 8.18
C LEU A 117 -12.06 -6.18 8.56
N ALA A 118 -12.72 -6.18 9.72
CA ALA A 118 -13.61 -7.25 10.14
C ALA A 118 -14.79 -7.43 9.17
N SER A 119 -15.33 -6.33 8.61
CA SER A 119 -16.37 -6.44 7.58
C SER A 119 -15.88 -7.15 6.31
N MET A 120 -14.59 -7.01 5.95
CA MET A 120 -13.98 -7.75 4.84
C MET A 120 -13.80 -9.23 5.18
N VAL A 121 -13.37 -9.56 6.41
CA VAL A 121 -13.28 -10.96 6.87
C VAL A 121 -14.66 -11.63 6.83
N LEU A 122 -15.68 -10.93 7.30
CA LEU A 122 -17.06 -11.44 7.25
C LEU A 122 -17.55 -11.64 5.82
N ALA A 123 -17.25 -10.72 4.91
CA ALA A 123 -17.57 -10.87 3.49
C ALA A 123 -16.87 -12.09 2.87
N LEU A 124 -15.60 -12.34 3.22
CA LEU A 124 -14.89 -13.56 2.80
C LEU A 124 -15.55 -14.82 3.36
N ALA A 125 -15.98 -14.82 4.61
CA ALA A 125 -16.67 -15.95 5.23
C ALA A 125 -18.00 -16.24 4.51
N VAL A 126 -18.78 -15.20 4.19
CA VAL A 126 -20.01 -15.34 3.39
C VAL A 126 -19.70 -15.85 1.99
N THR A 127 -18.65 -15.32 1.35
CA THR A 127 -18.24 -15.78 0.02
C THR A 127 -17.85 -17.26 0.03
N ALA A 128 -17.06 -17.68 1.04
CA ALA A 128 -16.69 -19.09 1.21
C ALA A 128 -17.92 -20.00 1.33
N LEU A 129 -18.92 -19.59 2.12
CA LEU A 129 -20.18 -20.33 2.26
C LEU A 129 -20.95 -20.40 0.94
N VAL A 130 -21.12 -19.26 0.25
CA VAL A 130 -21.85 -19.18 -1.01
C VAL A 130 -21.21 -20.10 -2.05
N ILE A 131 -19.88 -20.00 -2.23
CA ILE A 131 -19.15 -20.83 -3.18
C ILE A 131 -19.28 -22.32 -2.82
N HIS A 132 -19.15 -22.67 -1.54
CA HIS A 132 -19.24 -24.05 -1.07
C HIS A 132 -20.63 -24.65 -1.30
N LEU A 133 -21.70 -23.86 -1.14
CA LEU A 133 -23.08 -24.25 -1.43
C LEU A 133 -23.34 -24.52 -2.92
N PHE A 134 -22.74 -23.70 -3.80
CA PHE A 134 -22.94 -23.87 -5.25
C PHE A 134 -22.17 -25.03 -5.85
N HIS A 135 -20.99 -25.35 -5.34
CA HIS A 135 -20.13 -26.37 -5.94
C HIS A 135 -20.35 -27.80 -5.40
N ARG A 136 -21.08 -27.94 -4.27
CA ARG A 136 -21.51 -29.23 -3.68
C ARG A 136 -20.45 -30.35 -3.70
N ALA A 137 -19.18 -30.01 -3.49
CA ALA A 137 -18.11 -31.00 -3.47
C ALA A 137 -18.25 -32.00 -2.30
N ASP A 138 -18.87 -31.52 -1.19
CA ASP A 138 -19.20 -32.35 -0.03
C ASP A 138 -20.69 -32.19 0.30
N PRO A 139 -21.47 -33.27 0.42
CA PRO A 139 -22.88 -33.21 0.79
C PRO A 139 -23.09 -32.77 2.25
N HIS A 140 -22.07 -32.88 3.10
CA HIS A 140 -22.14 -32.54 4.53
C HIS A 140 -21.42 -31.22 4.82
N ILE A 141 -22.18 -30.13 4.94
CA ILE A 141 -21.62 -28.80 5.27
C ILE A 141 -21.39 -28.67 6.77
N ASN A 142 -20.12 -28.60 7.16
CA ASN A 142 -19.74 -28.30 8.54
C ASN A 142 -19.43 -26.81 8.68
N LEU A 143 -20.41 -26.02 9.12
CA LEU A 143 -20.27 -24.56 9.29
C LEU A 143 -19.18 -24.17 10.29
N VAL A 144 -18.97 -24.96 11.34
CA VAL A 144 -17.93 -24.69 12.33
C VAL A 144 -16.54 -24.86 11.71
N ALA A 145 -16.34 -25.94 10.97
CA ALA A 145 -15.07 -26.20 10.29
C ALA A 145 -14.78 -25.16 9.18
N LEU A 146 -15.84 -24.65 8.53
CA LEU A 146 -15.72 -23.61 7.50
C LEU A 146 -15.39 -22.24 8.10
N PHE A 147 -16.14 -21.80 9.11
CA PHE A 147 -16.04 -20.44 9.60
C PHE A 147 -14.96 -20.23 10.67
N SER A 148 -14.66 -21.22 11.50
CA SER A 148 -13.73 -21.04 12.60
C SER A 148 -12.33 -20.58 12.17
N PRO A 149 -11.69 -21.14 11.11
CA PRO A 149 -10.38 -20.65 10.66
C PRO A 149 -10.46 -19.23 10.10
N ILE A 150 -11.49 -18.94 9.29
CA ILE A 150 -11.64 -17.62 8.66
C ILE A 150 -11.82 -16.54 9.72
N LEU A 151 -12.66 -16.79 10.73
CA LEU A 151 -12.96 -15.81 11.76
C LEU A 151 -11.82 -15.69 12.78
N LEU A 152 -11.32 -16.79 13.32
CA LEU A 152 -10.34 -16.74 14.40
C LEU A 152 -8.96 -16.27 13.92
N PHE A 153 -8.47 -16.75 12.78
CA PHE A 153 -7.22 -16.26 12.23
C PHE A 153 -7.38 -14.88 11.56
N GLY A 154 -8.44 -14.70 10.76
CA GLY A 154 -8.69 -13.44 10.09
C GLY A 154 -8.91 -12.27 11.06
N LEU A 155 -9.83 -12.40 12.04
CA LEU A 155 -10.13 -11.30 12.96
C LEU A 155 -8.96 -10.96 13.89
N SER A 156 -8.21 -11.96 14.38
CA SER A 156 -7.04 -11.70 15.23
C SER A 156 -5.92 -10.98 14.48
N ALA A 157 -5.64 -11.40 13.23
CA ALA A 157 -4.62 -10.76 12.39
C ALA A 157 -5.01 -9.31 12.03
N VAL A 158 -6.26 -9.07 11.64
CA VAL A 158 -6.70 -7.71 11.28
C VAL A 158 -6.84 -6.79 12.50
N ALA A 159 -7.05 -7.32 13.70
CA ALA A 159 -7.04 -6.52 14.93
C ALA A 159 -5.67 -5.88 15.17
N VAL A 160 -4.61 -6.69 15.08
CA VAL A 160 -3.22 -6.20 15.20
C VAL A 160 -2.89 -5.22 14.08
N THR A 161 -3.28 -5.54 12.84
CA THR A 161 -3.09 -4.65 11.68
C THR A 161 -3.77 -3.28 11.86
N ALA A 162 -5.00 -3.28 12.37
CA ALA A 162 -5.75 -2.06 12.65
C ALA A 162 -5.08 -1.16 13.69
N ALA A 163 -4.54 -1.77 14.76
CA ALA A 163 -3.81 -1.07 15.80
C ALA A 163 -2.44 -0.56 15.32
N LEU A 164 -1.70 -1.37 14.56
CA LEU A 164 -0.44 -0.96 13.93
C LEU A 164 -0.64 0.24 12.99
N ALA A 165 -1.72 0.28 12.22
CA ALA A 165 -2.02 1.42 11.38
C ALA A 165 -2.14 2.73 12.17
N VAL A 166 -2.78 2.70 13.34
CA VAL A 166 -2.90 3.87 14.23
C VAL A 166 -1.56 4.23 14.86
N LEU A 167 -0.78 3.24 15.29
CA LEU A 167 0.55 3.46 15.85
C LEU A 167 1.48 4.11 14.82
N PHE A 168 1.52 3.61 13.60
CA PHE A 168 2.32 4.18 12.51
C PHE A 168 1.91 5.61 12.16
N GLU A 169 0.64 5.94 12.27
CA GLU A 169 0.17 7.32 12.08
C GLU A 169 0.50 8.25 13.27
N SER A 170 0.62 7.71 14.47
CA SER A 170 0.97 8.47 15.67
C SER A 170 2.44 8.85 15.69
N LEU A 171 3.32 8.02 15.10
CA LEU A 171 4.75 8.26 15.00
C LEU A 171 5.09 9.18 13.81
N PRO A 172 5.73 10.36 14.03
CA PRO A 172 5.99 11.34 12.98
C PRO A 172 6.77 10.81 11.77
N VAL A 173 7.74 9.92 12.01
CA VAL A 173 8.60 9.32 10.98
C VAL A 173 7.81 8.33 10.10
N LEU A 174 6.86 7.59 10.69
CA LEU A 174 6.11 6.52 10.03
C LEU A 174 4.81 6.99 9.38
N ARG A 175 4.42 8.24 9.53
CA ARG A 175 3.20 8.81 8.91
C ARG A 175 3.25 8.80 7.38
N GLY A 176 4.43 9.00 6.80
CA GLY A 176 4.65 9.09 5.36
C GLY A 176 4.80 7.74 4.65
N GLY A 177 5.27 7.80 3.40
CA GLY A 177 5.55 6.64 2.57
C GLY A 177 6.61 5.70 3.15
N VAL A 178 7.58 6.24 3.92
CA VAL A 178 8.57 5.42 4.63
C VAL A 178 7.88 4.40 5.54
N GLY A 179 6.85 4.81 6.30
CA GLY A 179 6.09 3.89 7.13
C GLY A 179 5.34 2.83 6.32
N ASN A 180 4.93 3.12 5.08
CA ASN A 180 4.31 2.13 4.22
C ASN A 180 5.29 1.04 3.80
N ILE A 181 6.51 1.42 3.42
CA ILE A 181 7.59 0.48 3.08
C ILE A 181 8.01 -0.32 4.32
N LEU A 182 8.23 0.34 5.45
CA LEU A 182 8.60 -0.34 6.69
C LEU A 182 7.52 -1.33 7.16
N TYR A 183 6.24 -1.01 6.98
CA TYR A 183 5.18 -1.97 7.30
C TYR A 183 5.24 -3.23 6.43
N PHE A 184 5.54 -3.10 5.16
CA PHE A 184 5.71 -4.25 4.27
C PHE A 184 6.82 -5.19 4.77
N PHE A 185 7.97 -4.64 5.15
CA PHE A 185 9.07 -5.45 5.71
C PHE A 185 8.72 -6.03 7.08
N LEU A 186 8.02 -5.28 7.92
CA LEU A 186 7.51 -5.81 9.19
C LEU A 186 6.56 -6.97 8.97
N TRP A 187 5.65 -6.86 8.00
CA TRP A 187 4.71 -7.93 7.66
C TRP A 187 5.44 -9.18 7.16
N ILE A 188 6.42 -9.04 6.26
CA ILE A 188 7.27 -10.17 5.82
C ILE A 188 8.02 -10.76 7.02
N PHE A 189 8.61 -9.92 7.86
CA PHE A 189 9.32 -10.38 9.04
C PHE A 189 8.40 -11.22 9.94
N LEU A 190 7.17 -10.78 10.18
CA LEU A 190 6.21 -11.53 11.00
C LEU A 190 5.83 -12.88 10.37
N LEU A 191 5.74 -12.95 9.02
CA LEU A 191 5.48 -14.22 8.32
C LEU A 191 6.69 -15.15 8.34
N VAL A 192 7.87 -14.64 8.03
CA VAL A 192 9.12 -15.42 7.93
C VAL A 192 9.60 -15.84 9.31
N PHE A 193 9.48 -14.97 10.33
CA PHE A 193 9.83 -15.30 11.70
C PHE A 193 9.04 -16.50 12.23
N ALA A 194 7.78 -16.56 11.85
CA ALA A 194 6.96 -17.72 12.10
C ALA A 194 7.50 -18.99 11.41
N ALA A 195 7.95 -18.88 10.14
CA ALA A 195 8.48 -20.01 9.36
C ALA A 195 9.87 -20.47 9.81
N ILE A 196 10.78 -19.56 10.20
CA ILE A 196 12.12 -19.90 10.71
C ILE A 196 12.05 -20.79 11.97
N GLY A 197 10.99 -20.65 12.75
CA GLY A 197 10.72 -21.55 13.87
C GLY A 197 10.49 -23.01 13.45
N GLN A 198 10.08 -23.25 12.19
CA GLN A 198 9.81 -24.60 11.67
C GLN A 198 11.07 -25.38 11.28
N GLU A 199 12.06 -24.75 10.66
CA GLU A 199 13.28 -25.45 10.21
C GLU A 199 14.09 -26.13 11.33
N LYS A 200 13.90 -25.71 12.58
CA LYS A 200 14.58 -26.28 13.75
C LYS A 200 13.80 -27.40 14.44
N VAL A 201 12.65 -27.80 13.91
CA VAL A 201 11.71 -28.72 14.55
C VAL A 201 11.57 -30.04 13.76
N THR A 202 12.65 -30.54 13.23
CA THR A 202 12.74 -31.96 12.89
C THR A 202 12.80 -32.76 14.18
N ALA A 203 11.69 -33.29 14.63
CA ALA A 203 11.36 -34.25 15.66
C ALA A 203 10.44 -33.68 16.76
N HIS A 204 9.13 -33.94 16.61
CA HIS A 204 8.12 -33.99 17.72
C HIS A 204 8.05 -32.80 18.69
N ARG A 205 8.45 -31.60 18.32
CA ARG A 205 8.29 -30.45 19.20
C ARG A 205 7.00 -29.71 18.80
N GLU A 206 6.02 -29.72 19.67
CA GLU A 206 4.80 -28.93 19.53
C GLU A 206 5.19 -27.46 19.34
N MET A 207 4.89 -26.91 18.18
CA MET A 207 5.19 -25.52 17.86
C MET A 207 4.39 -24.59 18.76
N SER A 208 5.05 -23.60 19.31
CA SER A 208 4.38 -22.60 20.12
C SER A 208 3.41 -21.78 19.26
N PRO A 209 2.10 -21.85 19.48
CA PRO A 209 1.13 -21.07 18.71
C PRO A 209 1.22 -19.57 18.99
N PHE A 210 2.06 -19.15 19.94
CA PHE A 210 2.20 -17.74 20.33
C PHE A 210 3.05 -16.91 19.38
N THR A 211 3.89 -17.53 18.56
CA THR A 211 4.66 -16.85 17.49
C THR A 211 3.93 -16.79 16.17
N ASP A 212 2.83 -17.52 16.03
CA ASP A 212 2.06 -17.63 14.79
C ASP A 212 1.04 -16.50 14.65
N TYR A 213 1.47 -15.39 14.08
CA TYR A 213 0.61 -14.23 13.81
C TYR A 213 -0.57 -14.54 12.86
N SER A 214 -0.31 -15.29 11.79
CA SER A 214 -1.25 -15.52 10.69
C SER A 214 -2.10 -16.79 10.83
N GLY A 215 -1.68 -17.74 11.67
CA GLY A 215 -2.27 -19.07 11.75
C GLY A 215 -1.63 -20.10 10.82
N ILE A 216 -0.72 -19.68 9.94
CA ILE A 216 -0.12 -20.54 8.92
C ILE A 216 0.59 -21.73 9.55
N ILE A 217 1.43 -21.49 10.56
CA ILE A 217 2.24 -22.52 11.20
C ILE A 217 1.34 -23.54 11.89
N SER A 218 0.37 -23.04 12.64
CA SER A 218 -0.55 -23.91 13.39
C SER A 218 -1.36 -24.80 12.47
N VAL A 219 -1.87 -24.28 11.35
CA VAL A 219 -2.68 -25.04 10.40
C VAL A 219 -1.80 -25.96 9.58
N MET A 220 -0.71 -25.47 8.99
CA MET A 220 0.20 -26.28 8.18
C MET A 220 0.81 -27.42 9.00
N GLY A 221 1.26 -27.14 10.23
CA GLY A 221 1.80 -28.19 11.11
C GLY A 221 0.80 -29.29 11.43
N GLN A 222 -0.47 -28.94 11.68
CA GLN A 222 -1.52 -29.95 11.86
C GLN A 222 -1.80 -30.76 10.58
N MET A 223 -1.79 -30.10 9.41
CA MET A 223 -1.94 -30.76 8.11
C MET A 223 -0.76 -31.69 7.83
N GLN A 224 0.47 -31.24 8.05
CA GLN A 224 1.69 -32.04 7.90
C GLN A 224 1.66 -33.28 8.79
N ASN A 225 1.30 -33.14 10.06
CA ASN A 225 1.16 -34.28 10.99
C ASN A 225 0.13 -35.31 10.47
N GLN A 226 -0.95 -34.84 9.84
CA GLN A 226 -1.96 -35.74 9.29
C GLN A 226 -1.47 -36.45 8.01
N VAL A 227 -0.67 -35.78 7.17
CA VAL A 227 -0.03 -36.39 5.98
C VAL A 227 1.05 -37.40 6.43
N HIS A 228 1.85 -37.09 7.45
CA HIS A 228 2.84 -38.04 8.01
C HIS A 228 2.20 -39.33 8.55
N ALA A 229 1.00 -39.24 9.12
CA ALA A 229 0.28 -40.42 9.57
C ALA A 229 -0.13 -41.35 8.41
N ILE A 230 -0.24 -40.80 7.18
CA ILE A 230 -0.60 -41.52 5.96
C ILE A 230 0.64 -41.97 5.18
N ASP A 231 1.64 -41.13 5.10
CA ASP A 231 2.89 -41.33 4.36
C ASP A 231 4.11 -40.90 5.23
N PRO A 232 4.75 -41.87 5.93
CA PRO A 232 5.94 -41.56 6.76
C PRO A 232 7.15 -41.05 6.00
N GLN A 233 7.18 -41.14 4.66
CA GLN A 233 8.27 -40.64 3.81
C GLN A 233 8.01 -39.22 3.29
N TYR A 234 6.96 -38.56 3.77
CA TYR A 234 6.64 -37.18 3.39
C TYR A 234 7.74 -36.20 3.81
N ASN A 235 8.19 -35.36 2.89
CA ASN A 235 9.26 -34.38 3.08
C ASN A 235 8.73 -33.01 3.50
N ASP A 236 8.02 -32.84 4.56
CA ASP A 236 7.56 -31.58 5.21
C ASP A 236 7.42 -30.32 4.33
N GLY A 237 7.40 -30.45 3.02
CA GLY A 237 7.25 -29.36 2.08
C GLY A 237 5.82 -28.84 2.08
N ALA A 238 5.64 -27.55 2.38
CA ALA A 238 4.35 -26.88 2.26
C ALA A 238 4.51 -25.57 1.46
N GLN A 239 3.67 -25.39 0.45
CA GLN A 239 3.75 -24.19 -0.41
C GLN A 239 2.36 -23.78 -0.90
N PHE A 240 2.22 -22.48 -1.17
CA PHE A 240 1.09 -21.99 -1.96
C PHE A 240 1.51 -21.97 -3.43
N ASP A 241 0.86 -22.79 -4.26
CA ASP A 241 1.02 -22.74 -5.72
C ASP A 241 -0.01 -21.79 -6.32
N ILE A 242 0.48 -20.85 -7.13
CA ILE A 242 -0.34 -19.84 -7.82
C ILE A 242 -0.23 -20.12 -9.32
N GLY A 243 -1.36 -20.40 -9.97
CA GLY A 243 -1.42 -20.66 -11.40
C GLY A 243 -1.34 -22.16 -11.77
N ASN A 244 -1.40 -23.05 -10.77
CA ASN A 244 -1.43 -24.51 -10.97
C ASN A 244 -0.24 -25.04 -11.81
N THR A 245 0.96 -24.54 -11.48
CA THR A 245 2.20 -24.89 -12.18
C THR A 245 2.65 -26.33 -11.90
N ASN A 246 2.35 -26.85 -10.73
CA ASN A 246 2.65 -28.22 -10.31
C ASN A 246 1.41 -28.84 -9.66
N PRO A 247 0.51 -29.47 -10.45
CA PRO A 247 -0.73 -30.03 -9.89
C PRO A 247 -0.43 -31.15 -8.90
N PRO A 248 -1.14 -31.18 -7.75
CA PRO A 248 -0.97 -32.23 -6.75
C PRO A 248 -1.40 -33.59 -7.32
N THR A 249 -0.65 -34.64 -7.01
CA THR A 249 -0.89 -35.99 -7.53
C THR A 249 -1.68 -36.86 -6.55
N LYS A 250 -1.71 -36.49 -5.27
CA LYS A 250 -2.38 -37.25 -4.21
C LYS A 250 -3.33 -36.35 -3.41
N THR A 251 -4.39 -36.90 -2.88
CA THR A 251 -5.34 -36.20 -2.00
C THR A 251 -5.37 -36.84 -0.62
N PHE A 252 -5.62 -36.03 0.42
CA PHE A 252 -5.87 -36.51 1.78
C PHE A 252 -7.11 -35.84 2.38
N LEU A 253 -7.76 -36.50 3.32
CA LEU A 253 -8.95 -35.98 3.97
C LEU A 253 -8.53 -35.09 5.14
N TRP A 254 -8.72 -33.78 4.98
CA TRP A 254 -8.52 -32.82 6.07
C TRP A 254 -9.77 -32.76 6.95
N THR A 255 -9.62 -33.07 8.23
CA THR A 255 -10.72 -33.08 9.21
C THR A 255 -11.02 -31.73 9.84
N GLY A 256 -10.13 -30.75 9.65
CA GLY A 256 -10.25 -29.39 10.18
C GLY A 256 -9.21 -29.06 11.25
N THR A 257 -9.10 -27.76 11.52
CA THR A 257 -8.16 -27.27 12.53
C THR A 257 -8.59 -27.71 13.93
N VAL A 258 -7.71 -28.35 14.64
CA VAL A 258 -7.91 -28.71 16.05
C VAL A 258 -7.64 -27.49 16.92
N TRP A 259 -8.68 -26.98 17.56
CA TRP A 259 -8.62 -25.78 18.41
C TRP A 259 -8.18 -26.16 19.83
N THR A 260 -6.88 -26.25 20.04
CA THR A 260 -6.31 -26.46 21.39
C THR A 260 -6.49 -25.21 22.26
N PRO A 261 -6.55 -25.35 23.60
CA PRO A 261 -6.60 -24.18 24.49
C PRO A 261 -5.43 -23.20 24.28
N ALA A 262 -4.24 -23.71 23.97
CA ALA A 262 -3.06 -22.90 23.67
C ALA A 262 -3.25 -22.08 22.39
N LEU A 263 -3.84 -22.67 21.33
CA LEU A 263 -4.13 -21.97 20.09
C LEU A 263 -5.21 -20.88 20.29
N LEU A 264 -6.27 -21.17 21.02
CA LEU A 264 -7.30 -20.18 21.35
C LEU A 264 -6.73 -19.03 22.20
N LEU A 265 -5.89 -19.35 23.20
CA LEU A 265 -5.21 -18.33 24.00
C LEU A 265 -4.29 -17.46 23.17
N SER A 266 -3.56 -18.03 22.20
CA SER A 266 -2.72 -17.26 21.29
C SER A 266 -3.53 -16.26 20.48
N ARG A 267 -4.73 -16.64 19.98
CA ARG A 267 -5.63 -15.72 19.27
C ARG A 267 -6.16 -14.62 20.18
N ALA A 268 -6.53 -14.96 21.43
CA ALA A 268 -6.94 -13.96 22.44
C ALA A 268 -5.81 -12.97 22.77
N LEU A 269 -4.57 -13.46 22.89
CA LEU A 269 -3.40 -12.61 23.11
C LEU A 269 -3.15 -11.62 21.97
N LEU A 270 -3.43 -11.98 20.71
CA LEU A 270 -3.32 -11.03 19.59
C LEU A 270 -4.29 -9.85 19.75
N PHE A 271 -5.50 -10.07 20.27
CA PHE A 271 -6.40 -8.95 20.60
C PHE A 271 -5.86 -8.10 21.76
N ALA A 272 -5.24 -8.72 22.76
CA ALA A 272 -4.59 -7.98 23.84
C ALA A 272 -3.40 -7.16 23.32
N VAL A 273 -2.59 -7.72 22.42
CA VAL A 273 -1.49 -7.01 21.72
C VAL A 273 -2.06 -5.85 20.91
N ALA A 274 -3.15 -6.04 20.17
CA ALA A 274 -3.78 -4.96 19.43
C ALA A 274 -4.24 -3.82 20.36
N ALA A 275 -4.85 -4.14 21.49
CA ALA A 275 -5.24 -3.15 22.49
C ALA A 275 -4.01 -2.41 23.07
N ALA A 276 -2.93 -3.15 23.40
CA ALA A 276 -1.68 -2.56 23.87
C ALA A 276 -1.04 -1.62 22.84
N LEU A 277 -1.02 -2.00 21.56
CA LEU A 277 -0.53 -1.15 20.47
C LEU A 277 -1.38 0.12 20.29
N ALA A 278 -2.71 0.03 20.44
CA ALA A 278 -3.59 1.19 20.39
C ALA A 278 -3.35 2.14 21.58
N LEU A 279 -3.06 1.60 22.77
CA LEU A 279 -2.66 2.37 23.96
C LEU A 279 -1.28 3.01 23.77
N LEU A 280 -0.32 2.26 23.23
CA LEU A 280 1.01 2.76 22.90
C LEU A 280 0.93 3.93 21.88
N ALA A 281 0.04 3.84 20.91
CA ALA A 281 -0.20 4.92 19.96
C ALA A 281 -0.63 6.22 20.65
N ALA A 282 -1.37 6.15 21.77
CA ALA A 282 -1.79 7.31 22.53
C ALA A 282 -0.63 8.09 23.17
N LEU A 283 0.48 7.41 23.51
CA LEU A 283 1.67 8.05 24.07
C LEU A 283 2.34 8.97 23.03
N PHE A 284 2.40 8.52 21.77
CA PHE A 284 3.03 9.26 20.66
C PHE A 284 2.09 10.24 19.96
N PHE A 285 0.79 10.17 20.26
CA PHE A 285 -0.19 11.04 19.62
C PHE A 285 -0.08 12.48 20.16
N ASP A 286 0.20 13.43 19.27
CA ASP A 286 0.43 14.86 19.58
C ASP A 286 -0.85 15.68 19.82
N ARG A 287 -2.03 15.03 19.78
CA ARG A 287 -3.34 15.68 19.94
C ARG A 287 -3.58 16.86 19.00
N PHE A 288 -3.02 16.82 17.78
CA PHE A 288 -3.12 17.90 16.79
C PHE A 288 -2.48 19.23 17.21
N ASP A 289 -1.64 19.26 18.25
CA ASP A 289 -0.93 20.45 18.72
C ASP A 289 0.18 20.83 17.73
N PRO A 290 0.07 22.01 17.06
CA PRO A 290 1.08 22.44 16.11
C PRO A 290 2.44 22.75 16.78
N ALA A 291 2.46 23.11 18.07
CA ALA A 291 3.70 23.40 18.80
C ALA A 291 4.53 22.14 19.05
N ARG A 292 3.90 20.99 19.26
CA ARG A 292 4.56 19.69 19.45
C ARG A 292 5.01 19.03 18.15
N ALA A 293 4.45 19.44 17.00
CA ALA A 293 4.90 19.00 15.69
C ALA A 293 6.31 19.50 15.35
N GLY A 294 6.84 20.43 16.12
CA GLY A 294 8.09 21.14 15.84
C GLY A 294 9.38 20.49 16.31
N TRP A 295 9.36 19.46 17.18
CA TRP A 295 10.62 18.93 17.72
C TRP A 295 11.49 18.24 16.64
N PHE A 296 10.90 17.65 15.62
CA PHE A 296 11.62 17.12 14.44
C PHE A 296 11.66 18.11 13.25
N SER A 297 10.94 19.23 13.32
CA SER A 297 10.81 20.25 12.26
C SER A 297 11.77 21.43 12.40
N VAL A 298 12.48 21.56 13.51
CA VAL A 298 13.33 22.73 13.80
C VAL A 298 14.48 22.90 12.78
N LYS A 299 14.93 21.83 12.14
CA LYS A 299 15.98 21.92 11.10
C LYS A 299 15.51 22.54 9.76
N LYS A 300 14.21 22.51 9.47
CA LYS A 300 13.67 23.04 8.18
C LYS A 300 13.40 24.54 8.19
N ARG A 301 13.31 25.16 9.37
CA ARG A 301 12.97 26.59 9.51
C ARG A 301 14.19 27.53 9.45
N LYS A 302 15.41 27.01 9.69
CA LYS A 302 16.65 27.81 9.59
C LYS A 302 17.17 28.03 8.15
N ALA A 303 16.66 27.26 7.17
CA ALA A 303 17.03 27.44 5.76
C ALA A 303 16.10 28.38 4.97
N ALA A 304 15.02 28.87 5.58
CA ALA A 304 14.03 29.76 4.95
C ALA A 304 14.13 31.22 5.42
N THR A 305 15.13 31.56 6.24
CA THR A 305 15.28 32.92 6.77
C THR A 305 16.38 33.70 6.01
N GLY A 306 16.57 33.39 4.76
CA GLY A 306 17.41 34.17 3.85
C GLY A 306 16.63 34.43 2.56
N GLY A 307 15.95 35.56 2.50
CA GLY A 307 15.31 36.06 1.29
C GLY A 307 13.80 36.22 1.40
N ASP A 308 13.40 37.46 1.45
CA ASP A 308 12.03 37.99 1.30
C ASP A 308 11.05 37.73 2.44
N ALA A 309 11.01 38.68 3.35
CA ALA A 309 9.91 38.95 4.24
C ALA A 309 8.64 39.23 3.41
N VAL A 310 7.85 38.22 3.17
CA VAL A 310 6.43 38.42 2.83
C VAL A 310 5.74 38.72 4.16
N GLU A 311 5.34 39.96 4.31
CA GLU A 311 4.49 40.46 5.38
C GLU A 311 3.33 39.45 5.64
N THR A 312 3.37 38.83 6.81
CA THR A 312 2.20 38.18 7.39
C THR A 312 1.21 39.27 7.74
N LEU A 313 0.25 39.50 6.88
CA LEU A 313 -0.96 40.28 7.21
C LEU A 313 -1.59 39.72 8.50
N PRO A 314 -1.82 40.56 9.51
CA PRO A 314 -2.52 40.17 10.73
C PRO A 314 -4.03 40.08 10.44
N ALA A 315 -4.49 38.88 10.02
CA ALA A 315 -5.89 38.63 9.74
C ALA A 315 -6.74 38.39 11.01
N LEU A 316 -6.30 38.86 12.17
CA LEU A 316 -7.03 38.68 13.44
C LEU A 316 -7.26 39.95 14.24
N ALA A 317 -6.92 41.11 13.72
CA ALA A 317 -7.14 42.40 14.43
C ALA A 317 -8.34 43.20 13.91
N SER A 318 -9.13 42.66 12.94
CA SER A 318 -10.23 43.41 12.32
C SER A 318 -11.63 42.93 12.67
N LEU A 319 -11.80 42.13 13.74
CA LEU A 319 -13.14 41.70 14.20
C LEU A 319 -13.67 42.50 15.41
N THR A 320 -13.00 43.54 15.84
CA THR A 320 -13.45 44.39 16.97
C THR A 320 -13.60 45.86 16.67
N ALA A 321 -13.62 46.25 15.40
CA ALA A 321 -13.92 47.62 15.01
C ALA A 321 -15.09 47.69 14.04
N PHE A 322 -16.27 47.24 14.49
CA PHE A 322 -17.51 47.78 13.98
C PHE A 322 -17.79 49.08 14.73
N ASP A 323 -17.19 50.18 14.27
CA ASP A 323 -17.68 51.50 14.61
C ASP A 323 -17.66 52.42 13.40
N GLN A 324 -18.76 53.03 13.23
CA GLN A 324 -19.27 54.08 12.39
C GLN A 324 -18.23 55.05 11.83
N SER A 325 -18.12 55.09 10.51
CA SER A 325 -18.05 56.35 9.77
C SER A 325 -18.33 56.10 8.28
N PHE A 326 -19.59 56.20 7.92
CA PHE A 326 -19.99 56.54 6.57
C PHE A 326 -19.64 57.99 6.32
N VAL A 327 -18.39 58.29 5.96
CA VAL A 327 -18.02 59.58 5.37
C VAL A 327 -17.10 59.27 4.20
N ASN A 328 -17.59 59.61 3.02
CA ASN A 328 -16.99 59.69 1.69
C ASN A 328 -15.52 59.22 1.58
N PRO A 329 -15.23 58.10 0.95
CA PRO A 329 -13.86 57.75 0.59
C PRO A 329 -13.35 58.74 -0.48
N PRO A 330 -12.11 59.24 -0.36
CA PRO A 330 -11.49 60.03 -1.43
C PRO A 330 -11.39 59.19 -2.69
N PRO A 331 -11.42 59.83 -3.87
CA PRO A 331 -11.36 59.11 -5.12
C PRO A 331 -10.05 58.32 -5.20
N ARG A 332 -10.16 57.00 -4.98
CA ARG A 332 -9.06 56.10 -5.28
C ARG A 332 -8.79 56.17 -6.75
N HIS A 333 -7.69 56.82 -7.17
CA HIS A 333 -7.13 56.59 -8.50
C HIS A 333 -6.96 55.06 -8.64
N ARG A 334 -7.94 54.44 -9.30
CA ARG A 334 -7.77 53.10 -9.85
C ARG A 334 -6.66 53.24 -10.87
N SER A 335 -5.41 52.98 -10.48
CA SER A 335 -4.41 52.61 -11.47
C SER A 335 -5.06 51.47 -12.24
N ALA A 336 -5.50 51.76 -13.48
CA ALA A 336 -5.96 50.74 -14.38
C ALA A 336 -4.81 49.73 -14.45
N ALA A 337 -5.00 48.56 -13.85
CA ALA A 337 -4.03 47.49 -13.99
C ALA A 337 -3.91 47.28 -15.49
N GLN A 338 -2.81 47.73 -16.10
CA GLN A 338 -2.50 47.42 -17.46
C GLN A 338 -2.31 45.93 -17.51
N LEU A 339 -3.43 45.22 -17.78
CA LEU A 339 -3.39 43.81 -18.10
C LEU A 339 -2.50 43.71 -19.34
N ALA A 340 -1.29 43.18 -19.12
CA ALA A 340 -0.40 42.89 -20.24
C ALA A 340 -1.22 42.07 -21.26
N PRO A 341 -1.24 42.48 -22.54
CA PRO A 341 -1.97 41.72 -23.52
C PRO A 341 -1.49 40.28 -23.47
N LEU A 342 -2.42 39.36 -23.28
CA LEU A 342 -2.15 37.93 -23.38
C LEU A 342 -1.59 37.71 -24.78
N SER A 343 -0.25 37.66 -24.89
CA SER A 343 0.36 37.26 -26.15
C SER A 343 -0.21 35.90 -26.46
N ARG A 344 -0.92 35.78 -27.57
CA ARG A 344 -1.31 34.51 -28.18
C ARG A 344 -0.02 33.77 -28.57
N THR A 345 0.74 33.33 -27.57
CA THR A 345 1.82 32.39 -27.80
C THR A 345 1.16 31.14 -28.32
N GLY A 346 1.40 30.87 -29.61
CA GLY A 346 0.85 29.71 -30.30
C GLY A 346 0.98 28.46 -29.45
N ALA A 347 -0.03 27.61 -29.53
CA ALA A 347 -0.16 26.35 -28.79
C ALA A 347 0.97 25.33 -29.10
N HIS A 348 2.04 25.76 -29.77
CA HIS A 348 3.13 24.93 -30.22
C HIS A 348 4.07 24.55 -29.07
N LEU A 349 4.07 23.25 -28.76
CA LEU A 349 5.17 22.48 -28.18
C LEU A 349 5.79 23.00 -26.87
N ARG A 350 4.92 23.24 -25.89
CA ARG A 350 5.38 23.40 -24.50
C ARG A 350 5.56 22.06 -23.76
N PHE A 351 5.41 20.92 -24.47
CA PHE A 351 5.50 19.60 -23.86
C PHE A 351 6.83 19.40 -23.09
N PHE A 352 7.97 19.71 -23.72
CA PHE A 352 9.27 19.60 -23.06
C PHE A 352 9.43 20.55 -21.87
N THR A 353 8.85 21.74 -21.95
CA THR A 353 8.81 22.67 -20.83
C THR A 353 8.00 22.10 -19.67
N LEU A 354 6.88 21.46 -19.98
CA LEU A 354 6.02 20.78 -19.00
C LEU A 354 6.73 19.57 -18.39
N VAL A 355 7.38 18.74 -19.19
CA VAL A 355 8.21 17.62 -18.70
C VAL A 355 9.31 18.12 -17.76
N ARG A 356 10.01 19.20 -18.13
CA ARG A 356 11.04 19.82 -17.29
C ARG A 356 10.45 20.35 -15.96
N ALA A 357 9.27 20.94 -16.02
CA ALA A 357 8.57 21.45 -14.83
C ALA A 357 8.17 20.28 -13.90
N GLU A 358 7.55 19.23 -14.44
CA GLU A 358 7.18 18.02 -13.70
C GLU A 358 8.39 17.30 -13.11
N PHE A 359 9.46 17.17 -13.88
CA PHE A 359 10.72 16.59 -13.41
C PHE A 359 11.31 17.39 -12.24
N ARG A 360 11.34 18.74 -12.37
CA ARG A 360 11.77 19.59 -11.25
C ARG A 360 10.88 19.46 -10.02
N LEU A 361 9.57 19.33 -10.20
CA LEU A 361 8.62 19.12 -9.10
C LEU A 361 8.81 17.76 -8.43
N MET A 362 9.20 16.73 -9.19
CA MET A 362 9.48 15.40 -8.66
C MET A 362 10.74 15.39 -7.81
N ILE A 363 11.79 16.03 -8.27
CA ILE A 363 13.11 16.00 -7.61
C ILE A 363 13.19 17.05 -6.50
N ARG A 364 12.61 18.24 -6.68
CA ARG A 364 12.75 19.36 -5.74
C ARG A 364 12.21 19.02 -4.35
N GLY A 365 12.95 19.41 -3.31
CA GLY A 365 12.54 19.25 -1.90
C GLY A 365 13.06 17.99 -1.22
N HIS A 366 13.96 17.27 -1.85
CA HIS A 366 14.74 16.21 -1.22
C HIS A 366 16.03 16.77 -0.64
N ASP A 367 16.51 16.17 0.43
CA ASP A 367 17.78 16.54 1.04
C ASP A 367 18.95 16.16 0.12
N TRP A 368 20.11 16.83 0.25
CA TRP A 368 21.27 16.63 -0.59
C TRP A 368 21.75 15.15 -0.62
N TRP A 369 21.64 14.45 0.51
CA TRP A 369 22.04 13.05 0.62
C TRP A 369 21.24 12.12 -0.30
N TRP A 370 19.98 12.46 -0.62
CA TRP A 370 19.17 11.69 -1.56
C TRP A 370 19.82 11.68 -2.96
N TYR A 371 20.31 12.83 -3.41
CA TYR A 371 20.99 12.95 -4.71
C TYR A 371 22.33 12.24 -4.72
N THR A 372 23.06 12.27 -3.60
CA THR A 372 24.33 11.56 -3.46
C THR A 372 24.13 10.07 -3.58
N VAL A 373 23.10 9.49 -2.93
CA VAL A 373 22.77 8.07 -3.06
C VAL A 373 22.32 7.75 -4.48
N ALA A 374 21.46 8.56 -5.11
CA ALA A 374 21.02 8.36 -6.48
C ALA A 374 22.21 8.36 -7.47
N ALA A 375 23.15 9.30 -7.34
CA ALA A 375 24.38 9.33 -8.13
C ALA A 375 25.28 8.12 -7.84
N GLY A 376 25.43 7.75 -6.57
CA GLY A 376 26.17 6.55 -6.19
C GLY A 376 25.61 5.27 -6.80
N LEU A 377 24.28 5.10 -6.80
CA LEU A 377 23.61 3.96 -7.43
C LEU A 377 23.77 3.96 -8.95
N PHE A 378 23.70 5.14 -9.59
CA PHE A 378 23.96 5.26 -11.02
C PHE A 378 25.39 4.81 -11.38
N ILE A 379 26.40 5.32 -10.63
CA ILE A 379 27.80 4.96 -10.83
C ILE A 379 28.01 3.47 -10.52
N ALA A 380 27.43 2.96 -9.46
CA ALA A 380 27.50 1.55 -9.10
C ALA A 380 26.93 0.65 -10.22
N CYS A 381 25.79 1.00 -10.81
CA CYS A 381 25.22 0.28 -11.96
C CYS A 381 26.16 0.28 -13.19
N LEU A 382 26.96 1.34 -13.36
CA LEU A 382 27.88 1.46 -14.50
C LEU A 382 29.21 0.76 -14.25
N ALA A 383 29.74 0.82 -13.02
CA ALA A 383 31.06 0.37 -12.65
C ALA A 383 31.15 -1.09 -12.18
N SER A 384 30.03 -1.65 -11.68
CA SER A 384 29.99 -3.04 -11.22
C SER A 384 30.03 -4.03 -12.40
N PRO A 385 30.52 -5.28 -12.21
CA PRO A 385 30.35 -6.35 -13.20
C PRO A 385 28.87 -6.45 -13.63
N LEU A 386 28.64 -6.76 -14.91
CA LEU A 386 27.29 -6.72 -15.51
C LEU A 386 26.29 -7.58 -14.74
N ASP A 387 26.67 -8.76 -14.29
CA ASP A 387 25.81 -9.67 -13.54
C ASP A 387 25.44 -9.09 -12.16
N ALA A 388 26.40 -8.49 -11.46
CA ALA A 388 26.15 -7.83 -10.17
C ALA A 388 25.30 -6.55 -10.35
N ALA A 389 25.53 -5.77 -11.41
CA ALA A 389 24.73 -4.61 -11.75
C ALA A 389 23.29 -5.00 -12.05
N ARG A 390 23.08 -6.13 -12.74
CA ARG A 390 21.79 -6.66 -13.17
C ARG A 390 21.02 -7.32 -11.99
N SER A 391 21.69 -8.18 -11.21
CA SER A 391 21.02 -8.94 -10.14
C SER A 391 20.83 -8.16 -8.83
N GLY A 392 21.68 -7.19 -8.51
CA GLY A 392 21.69 -6.51 -7.23
C GLY A 392 21.51 -5.00 -7.31
N VAL A 393 22.42 -4.30 -8.03
CA VAL A 393 22.48 -2.83 -7.96
C VAL A 393 21.23 -2.17 -8.53
N ILE A 394 20.69 -2.66 -9.66
CA ILE A 394 19.47 -2.10 -10.27
C ILE A 394 18.26 -2.26 -9.36
N VAL A 395 18.20 -3.36 -8.60
CA VAL A 395 17.12 -3.65 -7.64
C VAL A 395 17.10 -2.55 -6.57
N ALA A 396 18.28 -2.19 -6.03
CA ALA A 396 18.42 -1.08 -5.09
C ALA A 396 18.18 0.28 -5.76
N ALA A 397 18.65 0.48 -6.99
CA ALA A 397 18.52 1.74 -7.72
C ALA A 397 17.07 2.12 -8.02
N TRP A 398 16.18 1.16 -8.20
CA TRP A 398 14.78 1.46 -8.53
C TRP A 398 13.83 1.39 -7.33
N ILE A 399 14.18 0.76 -6.22
CA ILE A 399 13.41 0.94 -4.98
C ILE A 399 13.63 2.34 -4.39
N TRP A 400 14.80 2.93 -4.61
CA TRP A 400 15.17 4.23 -4.07
C TRP A 400 14.20 5.37 -4.43
N PRO A 401 13.79 5.58 -5.70
CA PRO A 401 12.84 6.61 -6.09
C PRO A 401 11.36 6.20 -5.95
N ALA A 402 11.04 5.04 -5.38
CA ALA A 402 9.66 4.54 -5.25
C ALA A 402 8.70 5.58 -4.65
N LEU A 403 9.15 6.33 -3.61
CA LEU A 403 8.36 7.38 -2.98
C LEU A 403 8.16 8.61 -3.86
N ILE A 404 9.02 8.85 -4.84
CA ILE A 404 8.84 9.91 -5.84
C ILE A 404 7.74 9.47 -6.82
N TRP A 405 7.85 8.26 -7.36
CA TRP A 405 6.88 7.72 -8.31
C TRP A 405 5.49 7.53 -7.69
N SER A 406 5.40 7.21 -6.40
CA SER A 406 4.11 7.07 -5.71
C SER A 406 3.27 8.35 -5.73
N ARG A 407 3.89 9.51 -6.00
CA ARG A 407 3.20 10.80 -6.11
C ARG A 407 2.67 11.11 -7.51
N MET A 408 3.00 10.30 -8.51
CA MET A 408 2.53 10.50 -9.88
C MET A 408 1.01 10.36 -9.95
N GLY A 409 0.33 11.32 -10.57
CA GLY A 409 -1.12 11.33 -10.73
C GLY A 409 -1.94 11.54 -9.45
N THR A 410 -1.30 11.69 -8.27
CA THR A 410 -2.01 11.91 -6.99
C THR A 410 -1.93 13.35 -6.50
N ARG A 411 -1.04 14.19 -7.04
CA ARG A 411 -0.78 15.54 -6.54
C ARG A 411 -2.00 16.45 -6.65
N GLU A 412 -2.68 16.43 -7.79
CA GLU A 412 -3.84 17.27 -8.06
C GLU A 412 -4.99 16.95 -7.08
N ALA A 413 -5.16 15.68 -6.74
CA ALA A 413 -6.13 15.24 -5.74
C ALA A 413 -5.70 15.66 -4.32
N GLN A 414 -4.41 15.54 -4.01
CA GLN A 414 -3.87 15.87 -2.69
C GLN A 414 -3.94 17.36 -2.36
N PHE A 415 -3.72 18.23 -3.35
CA PHE A 415 -3.69 19.69 -3.18
C PHE A 415 -4.93 20.39 -3.72
N SER A 416 -5.94 19.65 -4.18
CA SER A 416 -7.19 20.18 -4.76
C SER A 416 -6.94 21.17 -5.90
N THR A 417 -5.87 20.94 -6.69
CA THR A 417 -5.46 21.80 -7.82
C THR A 417 -5.98 21.30 -9.17
N GLY A 418 -6.81 20.26 -9.18
CA GLY A 418 -7.30 19.64 -10.40
C GLY A 418 -8.00 20.62 -11.34
N SER A 419 -8.92 21.46 -10.84
CA SER A 419 -9.62 22.48 -11.62
C SER A 419 -8.67 23.48 -12.28
N LEU A 420 -7.59 23.87 -11.60
CA LEU A 420 -6.59 24.78 -12.12
C LEU A 420 -5.70 24.13 -13.20
N VAL A 421 -5.19 22.92 -12.92
CA VAL A 421 -4.26 22.23 -13.83
C VAL A 421 -4.97 21.78 -15.12
N PHE A 422 -6.21 21.30 -15.00
CA PHE A 422 -6.95 20.76 -16.14
C PHE A 422 -7.85 21.80 -16.84
N SER A 423 -7.76 23.09 -16.50
CA SER A 423 -8.36 24.18 -17.28
C SER A 423 -7.53 24.59 -18.52
N ALA A 424 -6.29 24.09 -18.64
CA ALA A 424 -5.42 24.35 -19.78
C ALA A 424 -5.90 23.63 -21.05
N PRO A 425 -5.56 24.11 -22.27
CA PRO A 425 -5.87 23.42 -23.51
C PRO A 425 -5.21 22.03 -23.58
N TRP A 426 -5.97 21.02 -24.03
CA TRP A 426 -5.51 19.62 -24.13
C TRP A 426 -4.88 19.06 -22.85
N PRO A 427 -5.55 19.23 -21.70
CA PRO A 427 -4.91 19.05 -20.40
C PRO A 427 -4.55 17.60 -20.12
N VAL A 428 -5.40 16.64 -20.49
CA VAL A 428 -5.23 15.23 -20.15
C VAL A 428 -3.99 14.63 -20.84
N PRO A 429 -3.86 14.66 -22.19
CA PRO A 429 -2.70 14.03 -22.82
C PRO A 429 -1.40 14.78 -22.50
N GLN A 430 -1.39 16.11 -22.47
CA GLN A 430 -0.15 16.86 -22.23
C GLN A 430 0.35 16.71 -20.80
N GLN A 431 -0.52 16.88 -19.81
CA GLN A 431 -0.12 16.82 -18.39
C GLN A 431 0.25 15.41 -17.96
N LEU A 432 -0.56 14.40 -18.28
CA LEU A 432 -0.30 13.03 -17.84
C LEU A 432 0.91 12.43 -18.56
N LEU A 433 1.06 12.67 -19.87
CA LEU A 433 2.24 12.20 -20.59
C LEU A 433 3.52 12.93 -20.14
N ALA A 434 3.45 14.22 -19.79
CA ALA A 434 4.59 14.94 -19.23
C ALA A 434 4.98 14.39 -17.84
N THR A 435 4.00 14.10 -16.99
CA THR A 435 4.23 13.47 -15.69
C THR A 435 4.85 12.06 -15.86
N TYR A 436 4.36 11.29 -16.83
CA TYR A 436 4.91 9.98 -17.18
C TYR A 436 6.37 10.08 -17.64
N ALA A 437 6.65 10.95 -18.62
CA ALA A 437 7.99 11.18 -19.14
C ALA A 437 8.97 11.66 -18.04
N ALA A 438 8.51 12.55 -17.16
CA ALA A 438 9.30 12.98 -16.00
C ALA A 438 9.63 11.82 -15.06
N GLY A 439 8.67 10.90 -14.82
CA GLY A 439 8.91 9.69 -14.05
C GLY A 439 9.96 8.76 -14.67
N VAL A 440 9.95 8.62 -16.01
CA VAL A 440 10.97 7.86 -16.76
C VAL A 440 12.34 8.52 -16.65
N LEU A 441 12.43 9.86 -16.69
CA LEU A 441 13.69 10.57 -16.48
C LEU A 441 14.29 10.31 -15.09
N VAL A 442 13.44 10.20 -14.05
CA VAL A 442 13.92 9.80 -12.72
C VAL A 442 14.46 8.37 -12.72
N ALA A 443 13.87 7.45 -13.49
CA ALA A 443 14.41 6.08 -13.63
C ALA A 443 15.78 6.05 -14.30
N ILE A 444 15.95 6.86 -15.34
CA ILE A 444 17.22 7.02 -16.03
C ILE A 444 18.25 7.65 -15.08
N LEU A 445 17.86 8.62 -14.28
CA LEU A 445 18.76 9.26 -13.30
C LEU A 445 19.29 8.29 -12.24
N THR A 446 18.50 7.31 -11.82
CA THR A 446 18.89 6.38 -10.74
C THR A 446 19.45 5.07 -11.26
N GLY A 447 18.90 4.50 -12.32
CA GLY A 447 19.27 3.18 -12.87
C GLY A 447 19.79 3.19 -14.29
N GLY A 448 20.00 4.38 -14.90
CA GLY A 448 20.48 4.51 -16.28
C GLY A 448 21.93 4.04 -16.47
N GLY A 449 22.71 3.96 -15.41
CA GLY A 449 24.05 3.36 -15.44
C GLY A 449 24.04 1.94 -15.99
N LEU A 450 23.05 1.11 -15.58
CA LEU A 450 22.86 -0.23 -16.16
C LEU A 450 22.48 -0.16 -17.65
N GLY A 451 21.58 0.75 -18.03
CA GLY A 451 21.21 0.95 -19.44
C GLY A 451 22.40 1.29 -20.32
N LEU A 452 23.30 2.15 -19.86
CA LEU A 452 24.55 2.46 -20.53
C LEU A 452 25.52 1.25 -20.57
N HIS A 453 25.63 0.52 -19.47
CA HIS A 453 26.45 -0.68 -19.39
C HIS A 453 25.99 -1.75 -20.40
N LEU A 454 24.67 -2.00 -20.47
CA LEU A 454 24.07 -2.92 -21.45
C LEU A 454 24.30 -2.46 -22.90
N LEU A 455 24.24 -1.14 -23.14
CA LEU A 455 24.52 -0.55 -24.45
C LEU A 455 25.98 -0.79 -24.86
N PHE A 456 26.94 -0.57 -23.96
CA PHE A 456 28.36 -0.84 -24.22
C PHE A 456 28.65 -2.33 -24.40
N ALA A 457 27.96 -3.20 -23.63
CA ALA A 457 28.06 -4.66 -23.78
C ALA A 457 27.34 -5.19 -25.03
N ARG A 458 26.64 -4.33 -25.78
CA ARG A 458 25.80 -4.69 -26.95
C ARG A 458 24.71 -5.73 -26.63
N ASP A 459 24.26 -5.79 -25.39
CA ASP A 459 23.18 -6.66 -24.99
C ASP A 459 21.82 -5.98 -25.26
N VAL A 460 21.34 -6.17 -26.48
CA VAL A 460 20.06 -5.57 -26.93
C VAL A 460 18.87 -6.13 -26.17
N ALA A 461 18.89 -7.43 -25.83
CA ALA A 461 17.82 -8.07 -25.09
C ALA A 461 17.72 -7.53 -23.67
N GLY A 462 18.86 -7.42 -22.96
CA GLY A 462 18.93 -6.82 -21.65
C GLY A 462 18.49 -5.34 -21.64
N LEU A 463 18.92 -4.58 -22.64
CA LEU A 463 18.53 -3.17 -22.79
C LEU A 463 17.01 -3.03 -23.02
N ALA A 464 16.41 -3.89 -23.83
CA ALA A 464 14.98 -3.91 -24.05
C ALA A 464 14.20 -4.28 -22.78
N GLY A 465 14.68 -5.25 -21.99
CA GLY A 465 14.14 -5.61 -20.69
C GLY A 465 14.18 -4.45 -19.70
N TRP A 466 15.35 -3.80 -19.57
CA TRP A 466 15.52 -2.61 -18.74
C TRP A 466 14.58 -1.47 -19.15
N ALA A 467 14.47 -1.20 -20.45
CA ALA A 467 13.57 -0.17 -20.98
C ALA A 467 12.09 -0.52 -20.72
N GLY A 468 11.71 -1.78 -20.93
CA GLY A 468 10.36 -2.28 -20.62
C GLY A 468 9.98 -2.07 -19.18
N GLY A 469 10.85 -2.42 -18.24
CA GLY A 469 10.65 -2.17 -16.81
C GLY A 469 10.63 -0.70 -16.45
N ALA A 470 11.51 0.11 -17.07
CA ALA A 470 11.51 1.56 -16.89
C ALA A 470 10.18 2.19 -17.30
N LEU A 471 9.56 1.74 -18.36
CA LEU A 471 8.28 2.24 -18.84
C LEU A 471 7.12 1.67 -18.02
N PHE A 472 7.11 0.38 -17.73
CA PHE A 472 6.01 -0.30 -17.05
C PHE A 472 5.74 0.23 -15.65
N ILE A 473 6.76 0.32 -14.78
CA ILE A 473 6.56 0.75 -13.39
C ILE A 473 6.02 2.19 -13.31
N ARG A 474 6.45 3.08 -14.20
CA ARG A 474 5.99 4.48 -14.22
C ARG A 474 4.58 4.59 -14.75
N ALA A 475 4.21 3.75 -15.72
CA ALA A 475 2.84 3.61 -16.17
C ALA A 475 1.92 3.11 -15.04
N MET A 476 2.37 2.11 -14.28
CA MET A 476 1.66 1.60 -13.10
C MET A 476 1.51 2.67 -12.02
N ALA A 477 2.56 3.43 -11.73
CA ALA A 477 2.51 4.53 -10.77
C ALA A 477 1.50 5.60 -11.17
N LEU A 478 1.52 6.02 -12.43
CA LEU A 478 0.59 7.00 -12.97
C LEU A 478 -0.86 6.48 -12.95
N ALA A 479 -1.10 5.27 -13.44
CA ALA A 479 -2.44 4.68 -13.53
C ALA A 479 -3.05 4.51 -12.13
N LEU A 480 -2.33 3.91 -11.19
CA LEU A 480 -2.81 3.76 -9.82
C LEU A 480 -3.01 5.10 -9.14
N GLY A 481 -2.12 6.07 -9.36
CA GLY A 481 -2.26 7.41 -8.79
C GLY A 481 -3.50 8.14 -9.29
N VAL A 482 -3.77 8.10 -10.61
CA VAL A 482 -4.92 8.76 -11.23
C VAL A 482 -6.25 8.10 -10.86
N THR A 483 -6.30 6.76 -10.84
CA THR A 483 -7.54 6.01 -10.57
C THR A 483 -7.92 6.02 -9.10
N THR A 484 -6.95 5.80 -8.20
CA THR A 484 -7.22 5.69 -6.76
C THR A 484 -7.12 7.02 -6.02
N GLY A 485 -6.44 8.02 -6.58
CA GLY A 485 -6.17 9.31 -5.93
C GLY A 485 -5.23 9.21 -4.72
N THR A 486 -4.63 8.03 -4.47
CA THR A 486 -3.76 7.80 -3.31
C THR A 486 -2.43 7.16 -3.71
N ARG A 487 -1.38 7.44 -2.94
CA ARG A 487 -0.04 6.90 -3.15
C ARG A 487 0.11 5.45 -2.69
N LYS A 488 -0.75 5.01 -1.78
CA LYS A 488 -0.60 3.78 -1.02
C LYS A 488 -0.65 2.52 -1.89
N PHE A 489 -1.56 2.49 -2.86
CA PHE A 489 -1.71 1.33 -3.74
C PHE A 489 -0.46 1.08 -4.55
N PHE A 490 0.15 2.14 -5.09
CA PHE A 490 1.43 1.99 -5.78
C PHE A 490 2.53 1.55 -4.81
N GLU A 491 2.65 2.19 -3.64
CA GLU A 491 3.67 1.85 -2.64
C GLU A 491 3.57 0.38 -2.21
N ALA A 492 2.36 -0.12 -1.96
CA ALA A 492 2.13 -1.51 -1.59
C ALA A 492 2.43 -2.49 -2.73
N LEU A 493 1.79 -2.26 -3.89
CA LEU A 493 1.89 -3.17 -5.03
C LEU A 493 3.31 -3.21 -5.60
N TYR A 494 3.95 -2.04 -5.73
CA TYR A 494 5.32 -1.95 -6.21
C TYR A 494 6.31 -2.64 -5.26
N THR A 495 6.19 -2.41 -3.96
CA THR A 495 7.10 -3.04 -2.98
C THR A 495 6.93 -4.56 -2.95
N ALA A 496 5.68 -5.04 -3.03
CA ALA A 496 5.40 -6.47 -3.10
C ALA A 496 5.95 -7.10 -4.39
N TRP A 497 5.72 -6.46 -5.54
CA TRP A 497 6.20 -6.96 -6.83
C TRP A 497 7.73 -6.90 -6.92
N TRP A 498 8.34 -5.82 -6.45
CA TRP A 498 9.79 -5.66 -6.35
C TRP A 498 10.42 -6.75 -5.49
N TYR A 499 9.75 -7.12 -4.37
CA TYR A 499 10.21 -8.19 -3.50
C TYR A 499 10.15 -9.56 -4.19
N VAL A 500 9.01 -9.92 -4.78
CA VAL A 500 8.80 -11.24 -5.39
C VAL A 500 9.59 -11.40 -6.70
N GLY A 501 9.56 -10.41 -7.58
CA GLY A 501 10.19 -10.47 -8.89
C GLY A 501 11.69 -10.20 -8.84
N PRO A 502 12.10 -8.93 -8.84
CA PRO A 502 13.51 -8.57 -8.95
C PRO A 502 14.40 -9.04 -7.80
N LEU A 503 13.91 -8.96 -6.54
CA LEU A 503 14.75 -9.32 -5.38
C LEU A 503 14.91 -10.83 -5.22
N HIS A 504 13.86 -11.62 -5.49
CA HIS A 504 13.90 -13.09 -5.42
C HIS A 504 14.12 -13.74 -6.79
N HIS A 505 14.42 -12.94 -7.83
CA HIS A 505 14.74 -13.43 -9.17
C HIS A 505 13.69 -14.38 -9.78
N THR A 506 12.39 -14.15 -9.49
CA THR A 506 11.30 -14.95 -10.05
C THR A 506 11.08 -14.54 -11.53
N PRO A 507 11.35 -15.43 -12.53
CA PRO A 507 11.40 -15.02 -13.94
C PRO A 507 10.10 -14.39 -14.46
N GLN A 508 8.93 -14.91 -14.02
CA GLN A 508 7.62 -14.43 -14.47
C GLN A 508 7.27 -13.03 -13.94
N ALA A 509 7.84 -12.65 -12.79
CA ALA A 509 7.60 -11.37 -12.14
C ALA A 509 8.76 -10.38 -12.30
N ASP A 510 9.83 -10.76 -13.00
CA ASP A 510 11.02 -9.94 -13.18
C ASP A 510 10.84 -8.90 -14.29
N PHE A 511 10.30 -7.76 -13.91
CA PHE A 511 10.12 -6.63 -14.82
C PHE A 511 11.42 -5.80 -15.03
N MET A 512 12.48 -6.07 -14.26
CA MET A 512 13.76 -5.34 -14.37
C MET A 512 14.78 -6.02 -15.29
N GLY A 513 14.52 -7.27 -15.67
CA GLY A 513 15.47 -8.08 -16.42
C GLY A 513 16.70 -8.48 -15.59
N THR A 514 16.47 -8.77 -14.29
CA THR A 514 17.54 -9.19 -13.35
C THR A 514 18.03 -10.60 -13.64
N THR A 515 17.20 -11.44 -14.24
CA THR A 515 17.54 -12.80 -14.65
C THR A 515 17.84 -12.87 -16.14
N ALA A 516 18.83 -13.65 -16.54
CA ALA A 516 19.18 -13.85 -17.96
C ALA A 516 18.06 -14.56 -18.76
N GLN A 517 17.13 -15.21 -18.05
CA GLN A 517 15.97 -15.91 -18.62
C GLN A 517 14.69 -15.05 -18.56
N SER A 518 14.80 -13.75 -18.23
CA SER A 518 13.62 -12.91 -18.14
C SER A 518 12.85 -12.90 -19.45
N SER A 519 11.54 -13.05 -19.33
CA SER A 519 10.57 -13.01 -20.41
C SER A 519 10.81 -11.80 -21.33
N THR A 520 10.45 -11.96 -22.59
CA THR A 520 10.50 -10.90 -23.59
C THR A 520 9.92 -9.60 -23.05
N PRO A 521 10.49 -8.41 -23.35
CA PRO A 521 10.00 -7.12 -22.85
C PRO A 521 8.58 -6.76 -23.32
N VAL A 522 8.07 -7.49 -24.31
CA VAL A 522 6.77 -7.23 -24.98
C VAL A 522 5.59 -7.18 -24.00
N PRO A 523 5.40 -8.11 -23.06
CA PRO A 523 4.27 -8.03 -22.12
C PRO A 523 4.29 -6.78 -21.25
N TYR A 524 5.48 -6.36 -20.79
CA TYR A 524 5.64 -5.18 -19.96
C TYR A 524 5.42 -3.88 -20.75
N LEU A 525 5.85 -3.84 -22.00
CA LEU A 525 5.60 -2.70 -22.89
C LEU A 525 4.10 -2.59 -23.23
N ALA A 526 3.45 -3.71 -23.53
CA ALA A 526 2.00 -3.73 -23.77
C ALA A 526 1.22 -3.30 -22.52
N ALA A 527 1.61 -3.81 -21.35
CA ALA A 527 1.02 -3.41 -20.08
C ALA A 527 1.25 -1.92 -19.78
N ALA A 528 2.43 -1.38 -20.07
CA ALA A 528 2.73 0.03 -19.92
C ALA A 528 1.80 0.91 -20.78
N ALA A 529 1.66 0.56 -22.06
CA ALA A 529 0.78 1.28 -22.98
C ALA A 529 -0.69 1.23 -22.50
N LEU A 530 -1.17 0.05 -22.09
CA LEU A 530 -2.52 -0.13 -21.56
C LEU A 530 -2.75 0.71 -20.30
N LEU A 531 -1.81 0.71 -19.36
CA LEU A 531 -1.92 1.47 -18.11
C LEU A 531 -1.93 2.99 -18.34
N VAL A 532 -1.11 3.49 -19.26
CA VAL A 532 -1.15 4.91 -19.67
C VAL A 532 -2.49 5.24 -20.32
N PHE A 533 -3.00 4.38 -21.18
CA PHE A 533 -4.32 4.55 -21.80
C PHE A 533 -5.44 4.59 -20.74
N ILE A 534 -5.44 3.67 -19.78
CA ILE A 534 -6.38 3.65 -18.65
C ILE A 534 -6.28 4.95 -17.84
N ALA A 535 -5.08 5.44 -17.56
CA ALA A 535 -4.91 6.69 -16.82
C ALA A 535 -5.51 7.89 -17.57
N CYS A 536 -5.29 7.97 -18.88
CA CYS A 536 -5.81 9.05 -19.70
C CYS A 536 -7.34 9.00 -19.83
N THR A 537 -7.90 7.83 -20.12
CA THR A 537 -9.36 7.65 -20.25
C THR A 537 -10.09 7.90 -18.94
N TRP A 538 -9.58 7.36 -17.83
CA TRP A 538 -10.16 7.60 -16.51
C TRP A 538 -10.19 9.09 -16.15
N ARG A 539 -9.09 9.80 -16.40
CA ARG A 539 -9.03 11.24 -16.15
C ARG A 539 -9.98 12.02 -17.05
N ALA A 540 -10.07 11.67 -18.34
CA ALA A 540 -10.98 12.31 -19.28
C ALA A 540 -12.45 12.14 -18.87
N VAL A 541 -12.85 10.91 -18.50
CA VAL A 541 -14.21 10.63 -18.00
C VAL A 541 -14.51 11.41 -16.72
N LYS A 542 -13.54 11.46 -15.79
CA LYS A 542 -13.72 12.19 -14.54
C LYS A 542 -13.88 13.70 -14.75
N LEU A 543 -13.19 14.28 -15.74
CA LEU A 543 -13.32 15.70 -16.09
C LEU A 543 -14.62 16.00 -16.85
N ALA A 544 -15.11 15.06 -17.66
CA ALA A 544 -16.38 15.19 -18.35
C ALA A 544 -17.59 15.14 -17.40
N ASN A 545 -17.42 14.48 -16.24
CA ASN A 545 -18.48 14.33 -15.21
C ASN A 545 -18.35 15.34 -14.06
N ALA A 546 -17.38 16.25 -14.09
CA ALA A 546 -17.17 17.30 -13.09
C ALA A 546 -17.65 18.67 -13.59
#